data_7a093147ee05d85eac043d0bc460357f
#
_entry.id   7a093147ee05d85eac043d0bc460357f
#
_cell.length_a   1.000
_cell.length_b   1.000
_cell.length_c   1.000
_cell.angle_alpha   90.00
_cell.angle_beta   90.00
_cell.angle_gamma   90.00
#
_symmetry.space_group_name_H-M   'P 1'
#
loop_
_entity.id
_entity.type
_entity.pdbx_description
1 polymer ?
#
loop_
_entity_poly.entity_id
_entity_poly.type
_entity_poly.pdbx_seq_one_letter_code
_entity_poly.pdbx_strand_id
1 'polypeptide(L)'
;MFSDSGYRVFQTPIVSRNGQTISLDARVETWTGVRALAIVPFEKNFDIGLLEPGTYTLNFKSWDTTVKQIQFAIVATPPAAQPIDGACFFVTQHYRDFLSREADGAGFAFWTNNLANCGMDASCLEVGRINVSAAFLLSIEFKETGYYLYRMYRGTLGRRPTYAEFVPETAELGKNVVVASNDPWRIRLSSNKDIYTSQFFNRPEFQARYSGLTNAQYVDKLFETEGVTPTQAERDEIVDSLDHCAFTIGCPTRVSVLRRIIEHPAFERRVFNEAFVTLQYFGYLRRDPDAAGFQFWLNKLNRFNGNFVDAEMVKAFITSEEYRRRFP
;
A
#
# COMPACT_ATOMS: atom_id res chain seq x y z
N MET A 1 -46.36 -14.42 -26.52
CA MET A 1 -47.83 -14.49 -26.32
C MET A 1 -48.47 -14.54 -27.68
N PHE A 2 -49.29 -15.54 -27.95
CA PHE A 2 -49.96 -15.67 -29.26
C PHE A 2 -51.34 -15.01 -29.19
N SER A 3 -51.79 -14.47 -30.30
CA SER A 3 -53.02 -13.72 -30.42
C SER A 3 -54.30 -14.60 -30.33
N ASP A 4 -54.13 -15.91 -30.55
CA ASP A 4 -55.22 -16.90 -30.45
C ASP A 4 -54.66 -18.32 -30.21
N SER A 5 -55.51 -19.32 -30.04
CA SER A 5 -55.18 -20.72 -29.78
C SER A 5 -54.61 -21.47 -31.01
N GLY A 6 -54.55 -20.84 -32.16
CA GLY A 6 -54.12 -21.47 -33.42
C GLY A 6 -52.60 -21.44 -33.68
N TYR A 7 -51.80 -21.00 -32.71
CA TYR A 7 -50.35 -21.00 -32.84
C TYR A 7 -49.73 -22.09 -31.98
N ARG A 8 -48.70 -22.76 -32.52
CA ARG A 8 -47.86 -23.71 -31.76
C ARG A 8 -46.38 -23.59 -32.17
N VAL A 9 -45.51 -23.91 -31.28
CA VAL A 9 -44.06 -24.10 -31.62
C VAL A 9 -43.89 -25.52 -32.11
N PHE A 10 -43.50 -25.64 -33.38
CA PHE A 10 -43.47 -26.92 -34.10
C PHE A 10 -42.33 -27.84 -33.69
N GLN A 11 -41.16 -27.27 -33.42
CA GLN A 11 -39.94 -28.05 -33.06
C GLN A 11 -39.25 -27.44 -31.86
N THR A 12 -38.30 -28.23 -31.29
CA THR A 12 -37.37 -27.68 -30.32
C THR A 12 -36.61 -26.51 -30.94
N PRO A 13 -36.68 -25.32 -30.34
CA PRO A 13 -36.03 -24.15 -30.89
C PRO A 13 -34.53 -24.38 -31.08
N ILE A 14 -34.00 -23.89 -32.16
CA ILE A 14 -32.60 -23.97 -32.51
C ILE A 14 -31.91 -22.75 -31.89
N VAL A 15 -30.93 -23.01 -31.01
CA VAL A 15 -30.06 -21.97 -30.46
C VAL A 15 -28.76 -21.96 -31.26
N SER A 16 -28.39 -20.81 -31.77
CA SER A 16 -27.12 -20.61 -32.44
C SER A 16 -26.41 -19.37 -31.91
N ARG A 17 -25.10 -19.40 -31.92
CA ARG A 17 -24.27 -18.30 -31.42
C ARG A 17 -23.17 -17.98 -32.41
N ASN A 18 -23.01 -16.68 -32.74
CA ASN A 18 -21.91 -16.17 -33.52
C ASN A 18 -21.33 -14.94 -32.81
N GLY A 19 -20.22 -15.14 -32.11
CA GLY A 19 -19.62 -14.12 -31.24
C GLY A 19 -20.61 -13.65 -30.16
N GLN A 20 -20.96 -12.39 -30.20
CA GLN A 20 -21.90 -11.74 -29.25
C GLN A 20 -23.35 -11.74 -29.76
N THR A 21 -23.62 -12.36 -30.92
CA THR A 21 -24.98 -12.50 -31.42
C THR A 21 -25.50 -13.90 -31.14
N ILE A 22 -26.63 -13.98 -30.46
CA ILE A 22 -27.34 -15.23 -30.11
C ILE A 22 -28.64 -15.22 -30.92
N SER A 23 -28.96 -16.30 -31.59
CA SER A 23 -30.22 -16.46 -32.32
C SER A 23 -31.01 -17.65 -31.76
N LEU A 24 -32.27 -17.40 -31.42
CA LEU A 24 -33.25 -18.40 -31.03
C LEU A 24 -34.29 -18.52 -32.13
N ASP A 25 -34.26 -19.59 -32.89
CA ASP A 25 -35.28 -19.85 -33.96
C ASP A 25 -36.33 -20.81 -33.40
N ALA A 26 -37.49 -20.26 -33.07
CA ALA A 26 -38.65 -21.01 -32.56
C ALA A 26 -39.69 -21.14 -33.68
N ARG A 27 -39.55 -22.09 -34.58
CA ARG A 27 -40.46 -22.29 -35.68
C ARG A 27 -41.91 -22.38 -35.22
N VAL A 28 -42.66 -21.33 -35.51
CA VAL A 28 -44.08 -21.20 -35.11
C VAL A 28 -44.94 -21.57 -36.29
N GLU A 29 -45.89 -22.50 -36.09
CA GLU A 29 -46.89 -22.84 -37.05
C GLU A 29 -48.26 -22.24 -36.67
N THR A 30 -49.04 -21.95 -37.70
CA THR A 30 -50.38 -21.41 -37.56
C THR A 30 -51.35 -22.47 -37.97
N TRP A 31 -52.35 -22.77 -37.09
CA TRP A 31 -53.45 -23.61 -37.44
C TRP A 31 -54.45 -22.84 -38.32
N THR A 32 -54.91 -23.43 -39.40
CA THR A 32 -55.82 -22.80 -40.38
C THR A 32 -57.30 -23.09 -40.12
N GLY A 33 -57.66 -23.92 -39.14
CA GLY A 33 -59.01 -24.26 -38.76
C GLY A 33 -59.69 -23.28 -37.80
N VAL A 34 -60.75 -23.71 -37.12
CA VAL A 34 -61.48 -22.91 -36.13
C VAL A 34 -60.56 -22.62 -34.93
N ARG A 35 -60.53 -21.37 -34.51
CA ARG A 35 -59.69 -20.89 -33.43
C ARG A 35 -60.50 -20.22 -32.33
N ALA A 36 -60.08 -20.38 -31.07
CA ALA A 36 -60.63 -19.58 -29.98
C ALA A 36 -59.84 -18.24 -29.93
N LEU A 37 -60.56 -17.14 -29.91
CA LEU A 37 -60.00 -15.80 -29.67
C LEU A 37 -59.65 -15.65 -28.20
N ALA A 38 -58.53 -16.28 -27.81
CA ALA A 38 -57.99 -16.17 -26.44
C ALA A 38 -56.48 -15.97 -26.51
N ILE A 39 -56.00 -15.04 -25.73
CA ILE A 39 -54.51 -14.85 -25.62
C ILE A 39 -54.00 -16.04 -24.81
N VAL A 40 -53.20 -16.89 -25.45
CA VAL A 40 -52.58 -18.06 -24.82
C VAL A 40 -51.15 -17.69 -24.43
N PRO A 41 -50.82 -17.65 -23.15
CA PRO A 41 -49.43 -17.44 -22.74
C PRO A 41 -48.61 -18.67 -23.15
N PHE A 42 -47.45 -18.40 -23.72
CA PHE A 42 -46.46 -19.43 -24.06
C PHE A 42 -45.14 -19.06 -23.41
N GLU A 43 -44.63 -19.95 -22.60
CA GLU A 43 -43.33 -19.79 -21.93
C GLU A 43 -42.42 -20.98 -22.26
N LYS A 44 -41.20 -20.70 -22.59
CA LYS A 44 -40.20 -21.75 -22.82
C LYS A 44 -38.81 -21.24 -22.43
N ASN A 45 -38.08 -22.07 -21.70
CA ASN A 45 -36.71 -21.81 -21.31
C ASN A 45 -35.75 -22.34 -22.38
N PHE A 46 -34.72 -21.56 -22.67
CA PHE A 46 -33.65 -21.90 -23.59
C PHE A 46 -32.32 -21.82 -22.84
N ASP A 47 -31.49 -22.85 -22.97
CA ASP A 47 -30.12 -22.80 -22.54
C ASP A 47 -29.28 -22.13 -23.62
N ILE A 48 -28.73 -20.98 -23.36
CA ILE A 48 -27.86 -20.22 -24.26
C ILE A 48 -26.38 -20.39 -23.92
N GLY A 49 -26.05 -21.25 -22.93
CA GLY A 49 -24.70 -21.50 -22.44
C GLY A 49 -24.11 -20.37 -21.60
N LEU A 50 -22.86 -20.53 -21.18
CA LEU A 50 -22.12 -19.50 -20.42
C LEU A 50 -21.77 -18.34 -21.34
N LEU A 51 -21.97 -17.12 -20.83
CA LEU A 51 -21.65 -15.88 -21.51
C LEU A 51 -20.54 -15.14 -20.76
N GLU A 52 -19.47 -14.79 -21.47
CA GLU A 52 -18.42 -13.91 -20.97
C GLU A 52 -18.94 -12.45 -20.86
N PRO A 53 -18.30 -11.61 -20.04
CA PRO A 53 -18.66 -10.18 -19.98
C PRO A 53 -18.63 -9.53 -21.36
N GLY A 54 -19.68 -8.78 -21.67
CA GLY A 54 -19.82 -8.12 -22.97
C GLY A 54 -21.26 -7.76 -23.27
N THR A 55 -21.49 -7.02 -24.36
CA THR A 55 -22.83 -6.66 -24.85
C THR A 55 -23.28 -7.67 -25.90
N TYR A 56 -24.42 -8.28 -25.67
CA TYR A 56 -24.97 -9.33 -26.52
C TYR A 56 -26.24 -8.83 -27.21
N THR A 57 -26.43 -9.31 -28.44
CA THR A 57 -27.66 -9.13 -29.19
C THR A 57 -28.36 -10.48 -29.27
N LEU A 58 -29.60 -10.56 -28.79
CA LEU A 58 -30.44 -11.73 -28.87
C LEU A 58 -31.53 -11.52 -29.92
N ASN A 59 -31.48 -12.34 -30.94
CA ASN A 59 -32.46 -12.36 -32.04
C ASN A 59 -33.47 -13.51 -31.82
N PHE A 60 -34.70 -13.17 -31.61
CA PHE A 60 -35.80 -14.14 -31.70
C PHE A 60 -36.22 -14.28 -33.14
N LYS A 61 -36.15 -15.48 -33.67
CA LYS A 61 -36.49 -15.82 -35.03
C LYS A 61 -37.69 -16.77 -35.09
N SER A 62 -38.43 -16.68 -36.20
CA SER A 62 -39.36 -17.69 -36.59
C SER A 62 -39.12 -17.98 -38.07
N TRP A 63 -38.76 -19.23 -38.41
CA TRP A 63 -38.39 -19.64 -39.77
C TRP A 63 -37.28 -18.73 -40.36
N ASP A 64 -36.18 -18.57 -39.66
CA ASP A 64 -35.04 -17.69 -39.98
C ASP A 64 -35.35 -16.18 -40.08
N THR A 65 -36.60 -15.76 -39.93
CA THR A 65 -36.97 -14.34 -39.90
C THR A 65 -36.90 -13.80 -38.47
N THR A 66 -36.12 -12.72 -38.26
CA THR A 66 -36.05 -12.06 -36.96
C THR A 66 -37.35 -11.33 -36.65
N VAL A 67 -38.08 -11.80 -35.66
CA VAL A 67 -39.34 -11.22 -35.18
C VAL A 67 -39.18 -10.26 -34.01
N LYS A 68 -38.09 -10.40 -33.28
CA LYS A 68 -37.72 -9.49 -32.18
C LYS A 68 -36.22 -9.54 -31.92
N GLN A 69 -35.66 -8.38 -31.57
CA GLN A 69 -34.27 -8.25 -31.17
C GLN A 69 -34.21 -7.53 -29.81
N ILE A 70 -33.36 -8.01 -28.92
CA ILE A 70 -33.03 -7.33 -27.66
C ILE A 70 -31.53 -7.29 -27.50
N GLN A 71 -31.07 -6.24 -26.87
CA GLN A 71 -29.66 -6.15 -26.41
C GLN A 71 -29.59 -6.24 -24.89
N PHE A 72 -28.59 -6.92 -24.37
CA PHE A 72 -28.33 -7.00 -22.96
C PHE A 72 -26.82 -7.07 -22.71
N ALA A 73 -26.39 -6.61 -21.54
CA ALA A 73 -24.98 -6.66 -21.14
C ALA A 73 -24.78 -7.70 -20.03
N ILE A 74 -23.77 -8.53 -20.19
CA ILE A 74 -23.18 -9.30 -19.09
C ILE A 74 -22.05 -8.44 -18.52
N VAL A 75 -22.23 -7.97 -17.30
CA VAL A 75 -21.16 -7.27 -16.57
C VAL A 75 -20.28 -8.30 -15.88
N ALA A 76 -18.96 -8.09 -15.94
CA ALA A 76 -18.05 -8.87 -15.11
C ALA A 76 -18.50 -8.73 -13.64
N THR A 77 -18.67 -9.84 -12.94
CA THR A 77 -18.81 -9.77 -11.48
C THR A 77 -17.51 -9.17 -10.98
N PRO A 78 -17.52 -8.03 -10.30
CA PRO A 78 -16.30 -7.53 -9.68
C PRO A 78 -15.70 -8.65 -8.85
N PRO A 79 -14.38 -8.84 -8.86
CA PRO A 79 -13.75 -9.78 -7.94
C PRO A 79 -14.30 -9.48 -6.53
N ALA A 80 -14.61 -10.51 -5.76
CA ALA A 80 -15.17 -10.36 -4.42
C ALA A 80 -14.35 -9.30 -3.68
N ALA A 81 -15.00 -8.27 -3.16
CA ALA A 81 -14.33 -7.16 -2.50
C ALA A 81 -13.51 -7.73 -1.33
N GLN A 82 -12.19 -7.58 -1.40
CA GLN A 82 -11.34 -8.03 -0.30
C GLN A 82 -11.47 -7.06 0.88
N PRO A 83 -11.21 -7.51 2.12
CA PRO A 83 -11.26 -6.62 3.29
C PRO A 83 -10.46 -5.33 3.12
N ILE A 84 -9.33 -5.40 2.42
CA ILE A 84 -8.46 -4.25 2.13
C ILE A 84 -9.11 -3.20 1.22
N ASP A 85 -10.18 -3.54 0.51
CA ASP A 85 -10.92 -2.59 -0.31
C ASP A 85 -11.85 -1.70 0.53
N GLY A 86 -12.17 -2.08 1.76
CA GLY A 86 -12.93 -1.28 2.71
C GLY A 86 -12.09 -0.18 3.36
N ALA A 87 -12.59 1.07 3.36
CA ALA A 87 -11.87 2.23 3.90
C ALA A 87 -11.43 2.03 5.36
N CYS A 88 -12.30 1.52 6.21
CA CYS A 88 -11.99 1.28 7.63
C CYS A 88 -10.85 0.26 7.80
N PHE A 89 -10.92 -0.84 7.07
CA PHE A 89 -9.88 -1.87 7.14
C PHE A 89 -8.56 -1.36 6.58
N PHE A 90 -8.59 -0.67 5.43
CA PHE A 90 -7.41 -0.08 4.80
C PHE A 90 -6.68 0.88 5.74
N VAL A 91 -7.40 1.81 6.36
CA VAL A 91 -6.82 2.77 7.32
C VAL A 91 -6.26 2.05 8.56
N THR A 92 -7.02 1.14 9.16
CA THR A 92 -6.55 0.35 10.31
C THR A 92 -5.24 -0.38 9.99
N GLN A 93 -5.18 -0.98 8.79
CA GLN A 93 -3.99 -1.72 8.37
C GLN A 93 -2.77 -0.81 8.21
N HIS A 94 -2.94 0.44 7.77
CA HIS A 94 -1.85 1.42 7.69
C HIS A 94 -1.30 1.82 9.06
N TYR A 95 -2.16 1.99 10.06
CA TYR A 95 -1.70 2.21 11.45
C TYR A 95 -0.87 1.04 11.95
N ARG A 96 -1.28 -0.20 11.67
CA ARG A 96 -0.56 -1.41 12.11
C ARG A 96 0.74 -1.62 11.35
N ASP A 97 0.73 -1.42 10.03
CA ASP A 97 1.88 -1.71 9.16
C ASP A 97 2.99 -0.64 9.26
N PHE A 98 2.64 0.63 9.47
CA PHE A 98 3.61 1.72 9.51
C PHE A 98 3.88 2.24 10.91
N LEU A 99 2.86 2.34 11.75
CA LEU A 99 2.99 2.96 13.06
C LEU A 99 3.03 1.94 14.21
N SER A 100 2.90 0.64 13.89
CA SER A 100 2.94 -0.47 14.86
C SER A 100 1.96 -0.29 16.03
N ARG A 101 0.82 0.35 15.79
CA ARG A 101 -0.20 0.64 16.79
C ARG A 101 -1.62 0.59 16.24
N GLU A 102 -2.59 0.57 17.11
CA GLU A 102 -3.98 0.78 16.73
C GLU A 102 -4.24 2.26 16.39
N ALA A 103 -5.27 2.48 15.57
CA ALA A 103 -5.66 3.83 15.19
C ALA A 103 -6.25 4.60 16.38
N ASP A 104 -5.85 5.86 16.55
CA ASP A 104 -6.57 6.79 17.40
C ASP A 104 -7.88 7.24 16.77
N GLY A 105 -8.89 7.53 17.58
CA GLY A 105 -10.25 7.80 17.08
C GLY A 105 -10.33 8.98 16.12
N ALA A 106 -9.57 10.06 16.36
CA ALA A 106 -9.60 11.26 15.53
C ALA A 106 -8.90 11.01 14.18
N GLY A 107 -7.73 10.42 14.19
CA GLY A 107 -6.98 10.08 12.98
C GLY A 107 -7.71 9.03 12.13
N PHE A 108 -8.30 8.01 12.79
CA PHE A 108 -9.12 7.02 12.10
C PHE A 108 -10.30 7.65 11.36
N ALA A 109 -11.07 8.50 12.06
CA ALA A 109 -12.21 9.18 11.46
C ALA A 109 -11.79 10.09 10.30
N PHE A 110 -10.70 10.83 10.47
CA PHE A 110 -10.17 11.71 9.42
C PHE A 110 -9.85 10.94 8.14
N TRP A 111 -9.04 9.88 8.23
CA TRP A 111 -8.61 9.13 7.07
C TRP A 111 -9.72 8.31 6.42
N THR A 112 -10.61 7.70 7.22
CA THR A 112 -11.75 6.95 6.68
C THR A 112 -12.74 7.86 5.97
N ASN A 113 -13.02 9.06 6.51
CA ASN A 113 -13.89 10.03 5.85
C ASN A 113 -13.29 10.54 4.53
N ASN A 114 -11.96 10.73 4.44
CA ASN A 114 -11.31 11.10 3.18
C ASN A 114 -11.61 10.09 2.07
N LEU A 115 -11.59 8.79 2.38
CA LEU A 115 -11.92 7.75 1.41
C LEU A 115 -13.42 7.63 1.17
N ALA A 116 -14.25 7.75 2.22
CA ALA A 116 -15.71 7.66 2.11
C ALA A 116 -16.30 8.77 1.25
N ASN A 117 -15.71 9.97 1.23
CA ASN A 117 -16.14 11.10 0.42
C ASN A 117 -16.05 10.82 -1.09
N CYS A 118 -15.27 9.83 -1.52
CA CYS A 118 -15.22 9.39 -2.90
C CYS A 118 -16.48 8.62 -3.34
N GLY A 119 -17.27 8.13 -2.40
CA GLY A 119 -18.43 7.28 -2.71
C GLY A 119 -18.03 6.05 -3.53
N MET A 120 -18.62 5.89 -4.70
CA MET A 120 -18.32 4.80 -5.64
C MET A 120 -17.40 5.20 -6.81
N ASP A 121 -16.84 6.40 -6.80
CA ASP A 121 -15.90 6.84 -7.84
C ASP A 121 -14.57 6.11 -7.70
N ALA A 122 -14.32 5.18 -8.62
CA ALA A 122 -13.12 4.35 -8.61
C ALA A 122 -11.81 5.17 -8.76
N SER A 123 -11.85 6.24 -9.55
CA SER A 123 -10.67 7.10 -9.76
C SER A 123 -10.36 7.91 -8.51
N CYS A 124 -11.39 8.46 -7.86
CA CYS A 124 -11.25 9.15 -6.59
C CYS A 124 -10.71 8.20 -5.50
N LEU A 125 -11.25 6.98 -5.41
CA LEU A 125 -10.81 5.97 -4.43
C LEU A 125 -9.35 5.55 -4.66
N GLU A 126 -8.91 5.38 -5.91
CA GLU A 126 -7.52 5.06 -6.23
C GLU A 126 -6.58 6.18 -5.75
N VAL A 127 -6.86 7.42 -6.14
CA VAL A 127 -6.07 8.59 -5.73
C VAL A 127 -6.11 8.77 -4.21
N GLY A 128 -7.28 8.62 -3.61
CA GLY A 128 -7.46 8.71 -2.16
C GLY A 128 -6.61 7.69 -1.39
N ARG A 129 -6.58 6.45 -1.83
CA ARG A 129 -5.75 5.40 -1.21
C ARG A 129 -4.26 5.66 -1.36
N ILE A 130 -3.81 6.12 -2.53
CA ILE A 130 -2.41 6.52 -2.72
C ILE A 130 -2.05 7.64 -1.75
N ASN A 131 -2.89 8.67 -1.63
CA ASN A 131 -2.65 9.81 -0.75
C ASN A 131 -2.64 9.40 0.73
N VAL A 132 -3.58 8.58 1.17
CA VAL A 132 -3.59 8.04 2.54
C VAL A 132 -2.31 7.25 2.80
N SER A 133 -1.95 6.32 1.93
CA SER A 133 -0.73 5.53 2.06
C SER A 133 0.53 6.39 2.14
N ALA A 134 0.66 7.37 1.24
CA ALA A 134 1.78 8.30 1.23
C ALA A 134 1.84 9.13 2.52
N ALA A 135 0.68 9.55 3.05
CA ALA A 135 0.62 10.31 4.29
C ALA A 135 1.12 9.52 5.50
N PHE A 136 0.86 8.21 5.58
CA PHE A 136 1.43 7.36 6.63
C PHE A 136 2.94 7.21 6.50
N LEU A 137 3.44 6.92 5.28
CA LEU A 137 4.87 6.80 5.00
C LEU A 137 5.66 8.08 5.29
N LEU A 138 5.04 9.24 5.08
CA LEU A 138 5.68 10.55 5.26
C LEU A 138 5.24 11.26 6.54
N SER A 139 4.45 10.59 7.39
CA SER A 139 4.03 11.16 8.67
C SER A 139 5.22 11.50 9.56
N ILE A 140 5.07 12.50 10.41
CA ILE A 140 6.07 12.85 11.42
C ILE A 140 6.37 11.61 12.29
N GLU A 141 5.32 10.89 12.71
CA GLU A 141 5.46 9.71 13.55
C GLU A 141 6.35 8.64 12.90
N PHE A 142 6.12 8.32 11.61
CA PHE A 142 6.94 7.32 10.91
C PHE A 142 8.35 7.81 10.56
N LYS A 143 8.50 9.09 10.24
CA LYS A 143 9.83 9.70 10.03
C LYS A 143 10.71 9.62 11.28
N GLU A 144 10.10 9.84 12.42
CA GLU A 144 10.81 9.85 13.70
C GLU A 144 10.99 8.45 14.31
N THR A 145 10.34 7.43 13.76
CA THR A 145 10.47 6.03 14.19
C THR A 145 11.09 5.17 13.09
N GLY A 146 10.38 4.82 12.05
CA GLY A 146 10.83 3.92 11.01
C GLY A 146 12.06 4.43 10.23
N TYR A 147 12.04 5.71 9.80
CA TYR A 147 13.21 6.28 9.13
C TYR A 147 14.39 6.51 10.07
N TYR A 148 14.13 6.86 11.32
CA TYR A 148 15.18 6.96 12.34
C TYR A 148 15.87 5.61 12.55
N LEU A 149 15.10 4.54 12.69
CA LEU A 149 15.64 3.19 12.81
C LEU A 149 16.45 2.79 11.57
N TYR A 150 15.95 3.07 10.38
CA TYR A 150 16.70 2.82 9.15
C TYR A 150 18.05 3.54 9.15
N ARG A 151 18.06 4.82 9.53
CA ARG A 151 19.32 5.60 9.63
C ARG A 151 20.27 5.01 10.66
N MET A 152 19.76 4.55 11.81
CA MET A 152 20.60 3.94 12.85
C MET A 152 21.39 2.75 12.28
N TYR A 153 20.74 1.83 11.59
CA TYR A 153 21.43 0.69 10.96
C TYR A 153 22.35 1.12 9.81
N ARG A 154 21.88 2.00 8.97
CA ARG A 154 22.62 2.41 7.77
C ARG A 154 23.85 3.26 8.12
N GLY A 155 23.71 4.18 9.06
CA GLY A 155 24.78 5.12 9.49
C GLY A 155 25.80 4.49 10.40
N THR A 156 25.47 3.42 11.10
CA THR A 156 26.41 2.77 12.04
C THR A 156 26.98 1.48 11.51
N LEU A 157 26.14 0.62 10.95
CA LEU A 157 26.53 -0.72 10.50
C LEU A 157 26.77 -0.80 8.98
N GLY A 158 26.46 0.26 8.24
CA GLY A 158 26.61 0.30 6.79
C GLY A 158 25.63 -0.59 6.03
N ARG A 159 24.64 -1.17 6.72
CA ARG A 159 23.64 -2.06 6.16
C ARG A 159 22.22 -1.58 6.46
N ARG A 160 21.26 -2.09 5.75
CA ARG A 160 19.84 -1.91 6.08
C ARG A 160 19.47 -2.80 7.27
N PRO A 161 18.44 -2.42 8.08
CA PRO A 161 17.80 -3.39 8.97
C PRO A 161 17.14 -4.48 8.12
N THR A 162 16.98 -5.67 8.66
CA THR A 162 16.07 -6.69 8.13
C THR A 162 14.64 -6.39 8.59
N TYR A 163 13.65 -6.97 7.90
CA TYR A 163 12.24 -6.85 8.33
C TYR A 163 12.04 -7.37 9.76
N ALA A 164 12.72 -8.46 10.12
CA ALA A 164 12.65 -9.06 11.44
C ALA A 164 13.23 -8.17 12.56
N GLU A 165 14.26 -7.38 12.25
CA GLU A 165 14.81 -6.35 13.17
C GLU A 165 13.89 -5.13 13.21
N PHE A 166 13.38 -4.70 12.08
CA PHE A 166 12.62 -3.46 11.93
C PHE A 166 11.33 -3.45 12.74
N VAL A 167 10.53 -4.51 12.68
CA VAL A 167 9.18 -4.53 13.28
C VAL A 167 9.20 -4.34 14.79
N PRO A 168 9.91 -5.16 15.58
CA PRO A 168 9.94 -5.00 17.03
C PRO A 168 10.60 -3.68 17.47
N GLU A 169 11.64 -3.25 16.77
CA GLU A 169 12.38 -2.06 17.14
C GLU A 169 11.62 -0.76 16.83
N THR A 170 10.87 -0.73 15.74
CA THR A 170 9.97 0.40 15.41
C THR A 170 8.85 0.49 16.43
N ALA A 171 8.30 -0.64 16.89
CA ALA A 171 7.29 -0.67 17.94
C ALA A 171 7.81 -0.11 19.27
N GLU A 172 9.07 -0.41 19.65
CA GLU A 172 9.69 0.16 20.86
C GLU A 172 9.91 1.67 20.71
N LEU A 173 10.39 2.14 19.56
CA LEU A 173 10.55 3.57 19.28
C LEU A 173 9.23 4.33 19.33
N GLY A 174 8.18 3.75 18.78
CA GLY A 174 6.84 4.33 18.74
C GLY A 174 6.00 4.13 20.02
N LYS A 175 6.55 3.48 21.02
CA LYS A 175 5.80 3.12 22.23
C LYS A 175 5.19 4.33 22.94
N ASN A 176 3.84 4.31 23.10
CA ASN A 176 3.05 5.40 23.67
C ASN A 176 3.20 6.75 22.96
N VAL A 177 3.64 6.75 21.70
CA VAL A 177 3.71 7.95 20.86
C VAL A 177 2.45 8.02 19.99
N VAL A 178 1.69 9.11 20.15
CA VAL A 178 0.57 9.47 19.26
C VAL A 178 0.76 10.93 18.91
N VAL A 179 1.00 11.21 17.65
CA VAL A 179 1.21 12.60 17.19
C VAL A 179 -0.12 13.36 17.19
N ALA A 180 -0.38 14.08 18.25
CA ALA A 180 -1.57 14.89 18.43
C ALA A 180 -1.22 16.25 19.06
N SER A 181 -2.08 17.26 18.83
CA SER A 181 -1.80 18.64 19.23
C SER A 181 -1.66 18.85 20.74
N ASN A 182 -2.39 18.08 21.54
CA ASN A 182 -2.47 18.25 23.01
C ASN A 182 -1.68 17.21 23.79
N ASP A 183 -0.84 16.42 23.13
CA ASP A 183 -0.08 15.33 23.74
C ASP A 183 1.42 15.68 23.78
N PRO A 184 2.15 15.48 24.91
CA PRO A 184 3.59 15.66 24.99
C PRO A 184 4.39 14.54 24.28
N TRP A 185 3.91 14.10 23.12
CA TRP A 185 4.50 13.00 22.34
C TRP A 185 5.98 13.22 22.00
N ARG A 186 6.40 14.50 21.78
CA ARG A 186 7.81 14.82 21.50
C ARG A 186 8.74 14.43 22.63
N ILE A 187 8.31 14.64 23.87
CA ILE A 187 9.11 14.28 25.05
C ILE A 187 9.24 12.77 25.15
N ARG A 188 8.12 12.04 24.97
CA ARG A 188 8.13 10.56 24.96
C ARG A 188 8.99 10.01 23.84
N LEU A 189 8.81 10.51 22.63
CA LEU A 189 9.60 10.08 21.48
C LEU A 189 11.09 10.34 21.69
N SER A 190 11.47 11.51 22.22
CA SER A 190 12.87 11.80 22.54
C SER A 190 13.42 10.82 23.57
N SER A 191 12.67 10.54 24.64
CA SER A 191 13.06 9.53 25.64
C SER A 191 13.20 8.13 25.04
N ASN A 192 12.25 7.70 24.19
CA ASN A 192 12.32 6.41 23.49
C ASN A 192 13.57 6.32 22.60
N LYS A 193 13.89 7.39 21.86
CA LYS A 193 15.11 7.46 21.05
C LYS A 193 16.39 7.38 21.88
N ASP A 194 16.44 8.04 23.03
CA ASP A 194 17.60 7.98 23.93
C ASP A 194 17.81 6.57 24.48
N ILE A 195 16.73 5.93 24.92
CA ILE A 195 16.75 4.54 25.41
C ILE A 195 17.21 3.61 24.27
N TYR A 196 16.58 3.72 23.10
CA TYR A 196 16.90 2.88 21.94
C TYR A 196 18.36 3.07 21.50
N THR A 197 18.83 4.33 21.39
CA THR A 197 20.22 4.62 21.01
C THR A 197 21.21 4.02 21.99
N SER A 198 20.92 4.11 23.31
CA SER A 198 21.75 3.50 24.34
C SER A 198 21.80 1.96 24.23
N GLN A 199 20.65 1.33 23.98
CA GLN A 199 20.58 -0.12 23.76
C GLN A 199 21.34 -0.54 22.49
N PHE A 200 21.15 0.22 21.39
CA PHE A 200 21.84 -0.04 20.12
C PHE A 200 23.36 0.12 20.26
N PHE A 201 23.81 1.17 20.94
CA PHE A 201 25.23 1.42 21.25
C PHE A 201 25.89 0.23 21.96
N ASN A 202 25.17 -0.44 22.85
CA ASN A 202 25.67 -1.59 23.61
C ASN A 202 25.59 -2.93 22.85
N ARG A 203 25.11 -2.96 21.62
CA ARG A 203 25.05 -4.20 20.82
C ARG A 203 26.44 -4.71 20.46
N PRO A 204 26.69 -6.01 20.49
CA PRO A 204 27.97 -6.58 20.10
C PRO A 204 28.45 -6.15 18.71
N GLU A 205 27.52 -6.07 17.73
CA GLU A 205 27.83 -5.63 16.37
C GLU A 205 28.34 -4.17 16.30
N PHE A 206 27.72 -3.28 17.09
CA PHE A 206 28.18 -1.90 17.22
C PHE A 206 29.53 -1.82 17.94
N GLN A 207 29.66 -2.46 19.08
CA GLN A 207 30.88 -2.45 19.90
C GLN A 207 32.07 -3.02 19.13
N ALA A 208 31.89 -4.06 18.35
CA ALA A 208 32.94 -4.62 17.50
C ALA A 208 33.55 -3.59 16.51
N ARG A 209 32.77 -2.59 16.10
CA ARG A 209 33.22 -1.55 15.15
C ARG A 209 33.79 -0.31 15.82
N TYR A 210 33.33 0.03 17.04
CA TYR A 210 33.56 1.36 17.62
C TYR A 210 34.22 1.37 19.00
N SER A 211 34.31 0.25 19.72
CA SER A 211 34.78 0.23 21.12
C SER A 211 36.25 0.64 21.33
N GLY A 212 37.12 0.31 20.38
CA GLY A 212 38.56 0.60 20.47
C GLY A 212 39.00 1.97 19.92
N LEU A 213 38.06 2.79 19.45
CA LEU A 213 38.36 4.05 18.78
C LEU A 213 38.52 5.19 19.77
N THR A 214 39.41 6.16 19.49
CA THR A 214 39.44 7.47 20.17
C THR A 214 38.15 8.24 19.83
N ASN A 215 37.85 9.34 20.56
CA ASN A 215 36.65 10.14 20.26
C ASN A 215 36.69 10.72 18.85
N ALA A 216 37.85 11.22 18.40
CA ALA A 216 38.04 11.70 17.03
C ALA A 216 37.80 10.59 15.99
N GLN A 217 38.40 9.42 16.19
CA GLN A 217 38.21 8.26 15.30
C GLN A 217 36.74 7.77 15.31
N TYR A 218 36.08 7.83 16.45
CA TYR A 218 34.66 7.46 16.59
C TYR A 218 33.76 8.38 15.76
N VAL A 219 33.95 9.69 15.85
CA VAL A 219 33.19 10.69 15.10
C VAL A 219 33.45 10.53 13.60
N ASP A 220 34.75 10.45 13.21
CA ASP A 220 35.15 10.27 11.81
C ASP A 220 34.56 9.00 11.21
N LYS A 221 34.58 7.90 11.96
CA LYS A 221 34.05 6.60 11.50
C LYS A 221 32.52 6.62 11.31
N LEU A 222 31.78 7.33 12.15
CA LEU A 222 30.35 7.51 11.97
C LEU A 222 30.06 8.29 10.69
N PHE A 223 30.67 9.46 10.49
CA PHE A 223 30.48 10.26 9.29
C PHE A 223 30.92 9.52 8.01
N GLU A 224 32.04 8.77 8.09
CA GLU A 224 32.47 7.90 6.98
C GLU A 224 31.40 6.85 6.63
N THR A 225 30.83 6.17 7.64
CA THR A 225 29.80 5.15 7.43
C THR A 225 28.51 5.74 6.86
N GLU A 226 28.14 6.94 7.29
CA GLU A 226 27.05 7.72 6.73
C GLU A 226 27.33 8.21 5.29
N GLY A 227 28.59 8.35 4.95
CA GLY A 227 29.06 8.98 3.71
C GLY A 227 28.71 10.46 3.63
N VAL A 228 28.74 11.14 4.78
CA VAL A 228 28.56 12.58 4.94
C VAL A 228 29.92 13.18 5.32
N THR A 229 30.26 14.31 4.73
CA THR A 229 31.46 15.07 5.08
C THR A 229 31.03 16.28 5.92
N PRO A 230 31.25 16.27 7.24
CA PRO A 230 30.96 17.44 8.09
C PRO A 230 31.95 18.58 7.75
N THR A 231 31.61 19.80 8.11
CA THR A 231 32.61 20.87 8.12
C THR A 231 33.63 20.60 9.21
N GLN A 232 34.87 21.12 9.02
CA GLN A 232 35.93 20.96 10.05
C GLN A 232 35.48 21.51 11.40
N ALA A 233 34.79 22.66 11.42
CA ALA A 233 34.28 23.28 12.65
C ALA A 233 33.25 22.39 13.34
N GLU A 234 32.34 21.78 12.61
CA GLU A 234 31.33 20.86 13.18
C GLU A 234 31.96 19.60 13.76
N ARG A 235 32.91 19.01 13.02
CA ARG A 235 33.66 17.84 13.49
C ARG A 235 34.42 18.16 14.78
N ASP A 236 35.17 19.27 14.79
CA ASP A 236 36.00 19.64 15.93
C ASP A 236 35.13 19.98 17.16
N GLU A 237 34.00 20.67 16.98
CA GLU A 237 33.03 20.91 18.06
C GLU A 237 32.54 19.60 18.69
N ILE A 238 32.19 18.60 17.87
CA ILE A 238 31.72 17.30 18.38
C ILE A 238 32.82 16.56 19.12
N VAL A 239 34.03 16.53 18.59
CA VAL A 239 35.18 15.86 19.22
C VAL A 239 35.53 16.56 20.52
N ASP A 240 35.66 17.89 20.50
CA ASP A 240 35.98 18.70 21.69
C ASP A 240 34.95 18.51 22.80
N SER A 241 33.68 18.44 22.46
CA SER A 241 32.59 18.17 23.41
C SER A 241 32.72 16.81 24.12
N LEU A 242 33.29 15.80 23.44
CA LEU A 242 33.54 14.48 24.02
C LEU A 242 34.84 14.44 24.87
N ASP A 243 35.86 15.23 24.51
CA ASP A 243 37.17 15.18 25.14
C ASP A 243 37.24 16.06 26.39
N HIS A 244 36.58 17.22 26.39
CA HIS A 244 36.70 18.22 27.46
C HIS A 244 35.52 18.27 28.45
N CYS A 245 34.47 17.49 28.22
CA CYS A 245 33.28 17.49 29.08
C CYS A 245 33.29 16.31 30.08
N ALA A 246 34.37 16.03 30.73
CA ALA A 246 34.57 14.76 31.46
C ALA A 246 33.84 14.61 32.83
N PHE A 247 33.20 15.61 33.40
CA PHE A 247 32.67 15.44 34.80
C PHE A 247 31.47 16.35 35.16
N THR A 248 30.74 16.89 34.18
CA THR A 248 29.62 17.79 34.44
C THR A 248 28.28 17.15 34.03
N ILE A 249 27.23 17.34 34.87
CA ILE A 249 25.87 16.93 34.48
C ILE A 249 25.50 17.64 33.15
N GLY A 250 25.08 16.85 32.13
CA GLY A 250 24.71 17.38 30.83
C GLY A 250 25.80 17.29 29.78
N CYS A 251 26.96 16.72 30.07
CA CYS A 251 28.01 16.47 29.09
C CYS A 251 27.55 15.52 27.97
N PRO A 252 27.92 15.79 26.72
CA PRO A 252 27.75 14.85 25.67
C PRO A 252 28.49 13.54 25.92
N THR A 253 27.84 12.44 25.59
CA THR A 253 28.41 11.10 25.64
C THR A 253 28.51 10.58 24.21
N ARG A 254 29.26 9.51 23.97
CA ARG A 254 29.26 8.84 22.68
C ARG A 254 27.87 8.41 22.23
N VAL A 255 26.97 8.09 23.16
CA VAL A 255 25.57 7.76 22.86
C VAL A 255 24.81 8.99 22.34
N SER A 256 24.93 10.12 23.03
CA SER A 256 24.24 11.35 22.57
C SER A 256 24.83 11.89 21.25
N VAL A 257 26.14 11.77 21.08
CA VAL A 257 26.82 12.10 19.80
C VAL A 257 26.35 11.16 18.67
N LEU A 258 26.24 9.86 18.94
CA LEU A 258 25.66 8.91 17.99
C LEU A 258 24.29 9.38 17.52
N ARG A 259 23.40 9.71 18.44
CA ARG A 259 22.07 10.22 18.11
C ARG A 259 22.15 11.50 17.25
N ARG A 260 22.97 12.48 17.66
CA ARG A 260 23.16 13.73 16.91
C ARG A 260 23.61 13.49 15.46
N ILE A 261 24.55 12.57 15.26
CA ILE A 261 25.09 12.26 13.92
C ILE A 261 24.04 11.52 13.07
N ILE A 262 23.34 10.53 13.63
CA ILE A 262 22.26 9.81 12.91
C ILE A 262 21.09 10.73 12.52
N GLU A 263 20.84 11.80 13.28
CA GLU A 263 19.83 12.81 12.98
C GLU A 263 20.37 13.96 12.11
N HIS A 264 21.61 13.84 11.56
CA HIS A 264 22.19 14.87 10.71
C HIS A 264 21.40 15.06 9.41
N PRO A 265 20.96 16.31 9.09
CA PRO A 265 20.08 16.56 7.95
C PRO A 265 20.65 16.14 6.59
N ALA A 266 21.97 16.21 6.39
CA ALA A 266 22.60 15.76 5.14
C ALA A 266 22.50 14.25 4.99
N PHE A 267 22.65 13.49 6.08
CA PHE A 267 22.49 12.04 6.07
C PHE A 267 21.04 11.64 5.82
N GLU A 268 20.10 12.30 6.48
CA GLU A 268 18.68 12.07 6.25
C GLU A 268 18.31 12.20 4.76
N ARG A 269 18.71 13.31 4.14
CA ARG A 269 18.46 13.52 2.71
C ARG A 269 19.15 12.47 1.83
N ARG A 270 20.39 12.13 2.15
CA ARG A 270 21.20 11.18 1.37
C ARG A 270 20.57 9.80 1.29
N VAL A 271 20.07 9.29 2.41
CA VAL A 271 19.54 7.92 2.49
C VAL A 271 18.03 7.83 2.27
N PHE A 272 17.35 8.97 2.05
CA PHE A 272 15.90 9.03 1.99
C PHE A 272 15.30 8.06 0.95
N ASN A 273 15.81 8.04 -0.28
CA ASN A 273 15.29 7.18 -1.34
C ASN A 273 15.52 5.69 -1.03
N GLU A 274 16.70 5.32 -0.51
CA GLU A 274 16.99 3.94 -0.09
C GLU A 274 16.04 3.50 1.04
N ALA A 275 15.85 4.37 2.03
CA ALA A 275 14.92 4.15 3.13
C ALA A 275 13.49 4.01 2.62
N PHE A 276 13.03 4.95 1.80
CA PHE A 276 11.68 4.96 1.26
C PHE A 276 11.35 3.65 0.52
N VAL A 277 12.27 3.16 -0.34
CA VAL A 277 12.10 1.87 -1.02
C VAL A 277 12.02 0.73 -0.02
N THR A 278 12.96 0.64 0.93
CA THR A 278 13.00 -0.45 1.91
C THR A 278 11.72 -0.49 2.75
N LEU A 279 11.28 0.68 3.23
CA LEU A 279 10.13 0.81 4.11
C LEU A 279 8.79 0.50 3.42
N GLN A 280 8.71 0.62 2.10
CA GLN A 280 7.55 0.13 1.35
C GLN A 280 7.47 -1.41 1.35
N TYR A 281 8.61 -2.10 1.17
CA TYR A 281 8.63 -3.56 1.30
C TYR A 281 8.23 -3.99 2.71
N PHE A 282 8.70 -3.29 3.72
CA PHE A 282 8.36 -3.61 5.11
C PHE A 282 6.87 -3.37 5.42
N GLY A 283 6.34 -2.20 5.08
CA GLY A 283 4.96 -1.86 5.37
C GLY A 283 3.95 -2.68 4.53
N TYR A 284 4.14 -2.72 3.22
CA TYR A 284 3.14 -3.37 2.37
C TYR A 284 3.35 -4.87 2.23
N LEU A 285 4.60 -5.34 2.05
CA LEU A 285 4.88 -6.73 1.71
C LEU A 285 5.35 -7.58 2.90
N ARG A 286 5.66 -6.95 4.03
CA ARG A 286 6.12 -7.60 5.27
C ARG A 286 7.32 -8.52 5.07
N ARG A 287 8.26 -8.10 4.25
CA ARG A 287 9.51 -8.84 3.96
C ARG A 287 10.65 -7.92 3.57
N ASP A 288 11.84 -8.48 3.55
CA ASP A 288 13.00 -7.83 3.00
C ASP A 288 12.85 -7.65 1.48
N PRO A 289 13.29 -6.51 0.91
CA PRO A 289 13.38 -6.36 -0.52
C PRO A 289 14.43 -7.31 -1.11
N ASP A 290 14.07 -8.03 -2.16
CA ASP A 290 15.05 -8.70 -2.98
C ASP A 290 15.95 -7.69 -3.73
N ALA A 291 17.16 -8.12 -4.10
CA ALA A 291 18.16 -7.22 -4.66
C ALA A 291 17.70 -6.57 -5.98
N ALA A 292 17.02 -7.33 -6.85
CA ALA A 292 16.56 -6.85 -8.15
C ALA A 292 15.41 -5.84 -7.99
N GLY A 293 14.42 -6.17 -7.19
CA GLY A 293 13.28 -5.30 -6.89
C GLY A 293 13.70 -4.01 -6.20
N PHE A 294 14.61 -4.11 -5.21
CA PHE A 294 15.18 -2.93 -4.55
C PHE A 294 15.85 -2.00 -5.56
N GLN A 295 16.75 -2.53 -6.39
CA GLN A 295 17.49 -1.73 -7.35
C GLN A 295 16.57 -1.11 -8.42
N PHE A 296 15.58 -1.86 -8.88
CA PHE A 296 14.58 -1.35 -9.82
C PHE A 296 13.86 -0.10 -9.26
N TRP A 297 13.34 -0.21 -8.05
CA TRP A 297 12.58 0.88 -7.43
C TRP A 297 13.47 2.06 -7.05
N LEU A 298 14.67 1.80 -6.55
CA LEU A 298 15.63 2.86 -6.23
C LEU A 298 16.05 3.65 -7.48
N ASN A 299 16.35 2.97 -8.57
CA ASN A 299 16.68 3.61 -9.84
C ASN A 299 15.50 4.42 -10.39
N LYS A 300 14.27 3.87 -10.31
CA LYS A 300 13.07 4.57 -10.72
C LYS A 300 12.85 5.84 -9.89
N LEU A 301 12.93 5.72 -8.56
CA LEU A 301 12.75 6.86 -7.65
C LEU A 301 13.82 7.93 -7.85
N ASN A 302 15.09 7.55 -8.04
CA ASN A 302 16.19 8.47 -8.33
C ASN A 302 16.00 9.20 -9.67
N ARG A 303 15.47 8.52 -10.71
CA ARG A 303 15.16 9.15 -12.00
C ARG A 303 14.15 10.28 -11.87
N PHE A 304 13.22 10.16 -10.94
CA PHE A 304 12.22 11.18 -10.62
C PHE A 304 12.63 12.07 -9.44
N ASN A 305 13.91 12.18 -9.12
CA ASN A 305 14.46 13.02 -8.04
C ASN A 305 13.76 12.80 -6.68
N GLY A 306 13.37 11.57 -6.38
CA GLY A 306 12.68 11.21 -5.14
C GLY A 306 11.16 11.46 -5.19
N ASN A 307 10.61 11.88 -6.31
CA ASN A 307 9.17 12.04 -6.48
C ASN A 307 8.51 10.67 -6.65
N PHE A 308 8.00 10.13 -5.54
CA PHE A 308 7.36 8.82 -5.50
C PHE A 308 6.00 8.77 -6.22
N VAL A 309 5.37 9.94 -6.45
CA VAL A 309 4.10 10.05 -7.19
C VAL A 309 4.38 9.80 -8.67
N ASP A 310 5.34 10.51 -9.25
CA ASP A 310 5.74 10.34 -10.65
C ASP A 310 6.40 8.96 -10.88
N ALA A 311 7.05 8.42 -9.87
CA ALA A 311 7.55 7.04 -9.88
C ALA A 311 6.43 5.99 -9.75
N GLU A 312 5.17 6.38 -9.48
CA GLU A 312 4.02 5.51 -9.25
C GLU A 312 4.27 4.41 -8.20
N MET A 313 5.19 4.67 -7.27
CA MET A 313 5.69 3.61 -6.41
C MET A 313 4.65 3.16 -5.39
N VAL A 314 4.01 4.09 -4.68
CA VAL A 314 2.97 3.77 -3.70
C VAL A 314 1.81 3.02 -4.37
N LYS A 315 1.35 3.51 -5.53
CA LYS A 315 0.31 2.85 -6.32
C LYS A 315 0.68 1.39 -6.61
N ALA A 316 1.89 1.16 -7.14
CA ALA A 316 2.32 -0.18 -7.51
C ALA A 316 2.33 -1.15 -6.31
N PHE A 317 2.72 -0.69 -5.12
CA PHE A 317 2.73 -1.54 -3.93
C PHE A 317 1.32 -1.86 -3.42
N ILE A 318 0.44 -0.85 -3.25
CA ILE A 318 -0.92 -1.07 -2.71
C ILE A 318 -1.85 -1.82 -3.66
N THR A 319 -1.55 -1.81 -4.97
CA THR A 319 -2.31 -2.55 -5.98
C THR A 319 -1.69 -3.91 -6.32
N SER A 320 -0.48 -4.21 -5.82
CA SER A 320 0.19 -5.48 -6.11
C SER A 320 -0.61 -6.68 -5.60
N GLU A 321 -0.55 -7.77 -6.36
CA GLU A 321 -1.17 -9.04 -5.95
C GLU A 321 -0.57 -9.54 -4.64
N GLU A 322 0.74 -9.35 -4.40
CA GLU A 322 1.42 -9.74 -3.17
C GLU A 322 0.84 -9.00 -1.95
N TYR A 323 0.60 -7.70 -2.03
CA TYR A 323 -0.05 -6.96 -0.96
C TYR A 323 -1.49 -7.44 -0.72
N ARG A 324 -2.26 -7.61 -1.79
CA ARG A 324 -3.66 -8.02 -1.70
C ARG A 324 -3.85 -9.43 -1.14
N ARG A 325 -2.94 -10.36 -1.45
CA ARG A 325 -2.96 -11.74 -0.90
C ARG A 325 -2.81 -11.81 0.62
N ARG A 326 -2.35 -10.75 1.26
CA ARG A 326 -2.33 -10.67 2.74
C ARG A 326 -3.73 -10.63 3.36
N PHE A 327 -4.75 -10.32 2.56
CA PHE A 327 -6.12 -10.03 3.00
C PHE A 327 -7.14 -10.85 2.17
N PRO A 328 -7.14 -12.18 2.31
CA PRO A 328 -8.02 -13.07 1.55
C PRO A 328 -9.50 -12.86 1.85
#